data_93daa13f54ec82f3d747e4a4f0f5e112
#
_entry.id   93daa13f54ec82f3d747e4a4f0f5e112
#
_cell.length_a   1.000
_cell.length_b   1.000
_cell.length_c   1.000
_cell.angle_alpha   90.00
_cell.angle_beta   90.00
_cell.angle_gamma   90.00
#
_symmetry.space_group_name_H-M   'P 1'
#
loop_
_entity.id
_entity.type
_entity.pdbx_description
1 polymer ?
#
loop_
_entity_poly.entity_id
_entity_poly.type
_entity_poly.pdbx_seq_one_letter_code
_entity_poly.pdbx_strand_id
1 'polypeptide(L)'
;IPSPPAVLFPDGSVKVPTIETAERLQGFPAGWTEAAPQRLRWRLVGNAVSPPAISWISDRMSTPEPWDRAIAIPMPDHPTWPLAGWGDGQGTRLAVRVGEAPSDARPGRLSDGNFTWNDISERALSGFVKRAREGRLRYPPGFLELLEAHLR
;
A
#
# COMPACT_ATOMS: atom_id res chain seq x y z
N ILE A 1 -13.98 -12.64 -1.34
CA ILE A 1 -13.24 -11.98 -2.41
C ILE A 1 -12.73 -10.68 -1.80
N PRO A 2 -11.43 -10.40 -1.83
CA PRO A 2 -10.93 -9.12 -1.34
C PRO A 2 -11.62 -8.00 -2.14
N SER A 3 -12.19 -7.05 -1.41
CA SER A 3 -12.80 -5.86 -2.01
C SER A 3 -11.68 -4.95 -2.52
N PRO A 4 -11.82 -4.32 -3.69
CA PRO A 4 -10.84 -3.35 -4.15
C PRO A 4 -10.69 -2.22 -3.12
N PRO A 5 -9.50 -1.60 -2.98
CA PRO A 5 -9.31 -0.46 -2.11
C PRO A 5 -10.16 0.71 -2.60
N ALA A 6 -10.81 1.41 -1.67
CA ALA A 6 -11.49 2.66 -1.97
C ALA A 6 -10.57 3.84 -1.67
N VAL A 7 -10.64 4.86 -2.49
CA VAL A 7 -9.85 6.09 -2.36
C VAL A 7 -10.82 7.27 -2.16
N LEU A 8 -10.58 8.03 -1.10
CA LEU A 8 -11.24 9.31 -0.86
C LEU A 8 -10.42 10.40 -1.56
N PHE A 9 -11.03 11.08 -2.51
CA PHE A 9 -10.41 12.19 -3.23
C PHE A 9 -10.60 13.53 -2.51
N PRO A 10 -9.76 14.55 -2.80
CA PRO A 10 -9.87 15.87 -2.16
C PRO A 10 -11.20 16.59 -2.41
N ASP A 11 -11.91 16.25 -3.48
CA ASP A 11 -13.26 16.77 -3.79
C ASP A 11 -14.38 16.08 -2.99
N GLY A 12 -14.02 15.16 -2.09
CA GLY A 12 -14.96 14.38 -1.29
C GLY A 12 -15.52 13.14 -1.98
N SER A 13 -15.19 12.91 -3.26
CA SER A 13 -15.64 11.69 -3.95
C SER A 13 -14.92 10.44 -3.44
N VAL A 14 -15.65 9.32 -3.38
CA VAL A 14 -15.11 8.02 -2.98
C VAL A 14 -15.19 7.08 -4.17
N LYS A 15 -14.03 6.65 -4.65
CA LYS A 15 -13.94 5.84 -5.87
C LYS A 15 -13.12 4.58 -5.62
N VAL A 16 -13.34 3.59 -6.48
CA VAL A 16 -12.57 2.35 -6.53
C VAL A 16 -11.82 2.27 -7.86
N PRO A 17 -10.57 1.78 -7.89
CA PRO A 17 -9.84 1.63 -9.14
C PRO A 17 -10.52 0.60 -10.05
N THR A 18 -10.40 0.77 -11.36
CA THR A 18 -10.62 -0.34 -12.28
C THR A 18 -9.53 -1.39 -12.11
N ILE A 19 -9.72 -2.59 -12.64
CA ILE A 19 -8.69 -3.63 -12.52
C ILE A 19 -7.41 -3.24 -13.26
N GLU A 20 -7.51 -2.56 -14.39
CA GLU A 20 -6.39 -2.03 -15.16
C GLU A 20 -5.65 -0.93 -14.38
N THR A 21 -6.36 -0.10 -13.63
CA THR A 21 -5.76 0.87 -12.71
C THR A 21 -5.04 0.17 -11.58
N ALA A 22 -5.61 -0.88 -10.99
CA ALA A 22 -4.98 -1.65 -9.93
C ALA A 22 -3.69 -2.36 -10.42
N GLU A 23 -3.70 -2.89 -11.63
CA GLU A 23 -2.51 -3.46 -12.28
C GLU A 23 -1.40 -2.40 -12.39
N ARG A 24 -1.73 -1.20 -12.89
CA ARG A 24 -0.76 -0.08 -13.01
C ARG A 24 -0.24 0.41 -11.67
N LEU A 25 -1.11 0.53 -10.67
CA LEU A 25 -0.69 0.94 -9.31
C LEU A 25 0.25 -0.09 -8.67
N GLN A 26 0.11 -1.36 -9.03
CA GLN A 26 1.03 -2.42 -8.61
C GLN A 26 2.34 -2.42 -9.40
N GLY A 27 2.39 -1.72 -10.55
CA GLY A 27 3.54 -1.63 -11.43
C GLY A 27 3.49 -2.55 -12.65
N PHE A 28 2.34 -3.15 -12.95
CA PHE A 28 2.12 -3.94 -14.15
C PHE A 28 1.58 -3.09 -15.31
N PRO A 29 1.76 -3.50 -16.55
CA PRO A 29 1.01 -2.95 -17.68
C PRO A 29 -0.50 -3.18 -17.48
N ALA A 30 -1.33 -2.27 -18.00
CA ALA A 30 -2.76 -2.49 -18.04
C ALA A 30 -3.09 -3.74 -18.87
N GLY A 31 -4.04 -4.56 -18.41
CA GLY A 31 -4.39 -5.81 -19.06
C GLY A 31 -3.50 -7.00 -18.70
N TRP A 32 -2.53 -6.83 -17.79
CA TRP A 32 -1.61 -7.91 -17.40
C TRP A 32 -2.31 -9.19 -16.98
N THR A 33 -3.46 -9.08 -16.32
CA THR A 33 -4.24 -10.23 -15.86
C THR A 33 -5.40 -10.60 -16.81
N GLU A 34 -5.47 -10.04 -18.01
CA GLU A 34 -6.61 -10.18 -18.94
C GLU A 34 -6.90 -11.64 -19.32
N ALA A 35 -5.86 -12.47 -19.44
CA ALA A 35 -6.01 -13.91 -19.73
C ALA A 35 -6.71 -14.69 -18.60
N ALA A 36 -6.83 -14.12 -17.40
CA ALA A 36 -7.47 -14.76 -16.28
C ALA A 36 -8.99 -14.46 -16.24
N PRO A 37 -9.81 -15.40 -15.75
CA PRO A 37 -11.21 -15.12 -15.50
C PRO A 37 -11.41 -13.89 -14.62
N GLN A 38 -12.38 -13.01 -14.95
CA GLN A 38 -12.62 -11.73 -14.30
C GLN A 38 -12.65 -11.82 -12.76
N ARG A 39 -13.27 -12.87 -12.22
CA ARG A 39 -13.35 -13.09 -10.77
C ARG A 39 -12.01 -13.32 -10.07
N LEU A 40 -10.97 -13.72 -10.83
CA LEU A 40 -9.63 -14.01 -10.29
C LEU A 40 -8.67 -12.84 -10.45
N ARG A 41 -8.91 -11.90 -11.34
CA ARG A 41 -8.00 -10.78 -11.66
C ARG A 41 -7.63 -9.99 -10.41
N TRP A 42 -8.59 -9.61 -9.59
CA TRP A 42 -8.34 -8.89 -8.33
C TRP A 42 -7.45 -9.68 -7.35
N ARG A 43 -7.65 -10.99 -7.31
CA ARG A 43 -6.84 -11.85 -6.47
C ARG A 43 -5.40 -11.96 -6.98
N LEU A 44 -5.22 -12.02 -8.29
CA LEU A 44 -3.90 -12.04 -8.92
C LEU A 44 -3.15 -10.75 -8.64
N VAL A 45 -3.75 -9.60 -8.87
CA VAL A 45 -3.13 -8.29 -8.59
C VAL A 45 -2.81 -8.14 -7.10
N GLY A 46 -3.74 -8.50 -6.22
CA GLY A 46 -3.54 -8.34 -4.78
C GLY A 46 -2.50 -9.28 -4.16
N ASN A 47 -2.24 -10.44 -4.78
CA ASN A 47 -1.22 -11.39 -4.33
C ASN A 47 0.14 -11.16 -5.03
N ALA A 48 0.18 -10.33 -6.07
CA ALA A 48 1.41 -10.06 -6.79
C ALA A 48 2.33 -9.15 -5.97
N VAL A 49 3.63 -9.37 -6.13
CA VAL A 49 4.64 -8.44 -5.64
C VAL A 49 4.82 -7.34 -6.67
N SER A 50 5.02 -6.10 -6.20
CA SER A 50 5.26 -4.95 -7.08
C SER A 50 6.52 -5.14 -7.94
N PRO A 51 6.43 -5.16 -9.28
CA PRO A 51 7.59 -5.31 -10.16
C PRO A 51 8.69 -4.27 -9.90
N PRO A 52 8.40 -2.97 -9.71
CA PRO A 52 9.43 -1.99 -9.37
C PRO A 52 10.19 -2.31 -8.08
N ALA A 53 9.49 -2.81 -7.06
CA ALA A 53 10.15 -3.19 -5.80
C ALA A 53 11.05 -4.41 -5.99
N ILE A 54 10.61 -5.40 -6.75
CA ILE A 54 11.43 -6.59 -7.06
C ILE A 54 12.63 -6.24 -7.93
N SER A 55 12.47 -5.38 -8.95
CA SER A 55 13.59 -4.91 -9.75
C SER A 55 14.64 -4.23 -8.86
N TRP A 56 14.23 -3.32 -7.99
CA TRP A 56 15.15 -2.66 -7.06
C TRP A 56 15.89 -3.66 -6.15
N ILE A 57 15.18 -4.66 -5.59
CA ILE A 57 15.80 -5.71 -4.77
C ILE A 57 16.80 -6.52 -5.60
N SER A 58 16.41 -6.92 -6.81
CA SER A 58 17.26 -7.69 -7.72
C SER A 58 18.55 -6.95 -8.07
N ASP A 59 18.45 -5.66 -8.36
CA ASP A 59 19.61 -4.82 -8.66
C ASP A 59 20.56 -4.74 -7.46
N ARG A 60 20.03 -4.57 -6.25
CA ARG A 60 20.83 -4.55 -5.02
C ARG A 60 21.45 -5.90 -4.68
N MET A 61 20.78 -7.01 -5.00
CA MET A 61 21.34 -8.35 -4.83
C MET A 61 22.44 -8.66 -5.85
N SER A 62 22.34 -8.11 -7.08
CA SER A 62 23.32 -8.30 -8.14
C SER A 62 24.59 -7.50 -7.90
N THR A 63 24.49 -6.35 -7.25
CA THR A 63 25.61 -5.45 -6.90
C THR A 63 25.49 -5.05 -5.43
N PRO A 64 25.79 -5.98 -4.50
CA PRO A 64 25.67 -5.67 -3.08
C PRO A 64 26.72 -4.63 -2.67
N GLU A 65 26.27 -3.57 -2.01
CA GLU A 65 27.13 -2.58 -1.41
C GLU A 65 27.54 -3.02 0.01
N PRO A 66 28.70 -2.56 0.51
CA PRO A 66 29.07 -2.79 1.90
C PRO A 66 28.00 -2.26 2.85
N TRP A 67 27.79 -2.97 3.95
CA TRP A 67 26.87 -2.54 4.99
C TRP A 67 27.27 -1.17 5.56
N ASP A 68 26.40 -0.18 5.42
CA ASP A 68 26.58 1.12 6.06
C ASP A 68 26.13 1.06 7.53
N ARG A 69 27.11 1.04 8.43
CA ARG A 69 26.84 1.02 9.87
C ARG A 69 26.23 2.33 10.40
N ALA A 70 26.33 3.43 9.67
CA ALA A 70 25.80 4.72 10.10
C ALA A 70 24.25 4.74 10.16
N ILE A 71 23.59 3.84 9.44
CA ILE A 71 22.13 3.68 9.49
C ILE A 71 21.66 2.81 10.67
N ALA A 72 22.58 2.18 11.38
CA ALA A 72 22.27 1.29 12.49
C ALA A 72 22.50 2.00 13.83
N ILE A 73 21.55 1.84 14.73
CA ILE A 73 21.60 2.33 16.10
C ILE A 73 21.40 1.17 17.08
N PRO A 74 21.92 1.20 18.29
CA PRO A 74 21.62 0.18 19.28
C PRO A 74 20.11 -0.03 19.41
N MET A 75 19.69 -1.28 19.51
CA MET A 75 18.27 -1.60 19.73
C MET A 75 17.83 -0.95 21.05
N PRO A 76 16.83 -0.08 21.04
CA PRO A 76 16.34 0.51 22.28
C PRO A 76 15.67 -0.57 23.15
N ASP A 77 15.88 -0.49 24.45
CA ASP A 77 15.15 -1.26 25.46
C ASP A 77 13.70 -0.76 25.55
N HIS A 78 12.96 -0.97 24.48
CA HIS A 78 11.62 -0.44 24.33
C HIS A 78 10.66 -1.58 23.93
N PRO A 79 9.44 -1.63 24.49
CA PRO A 79 8.48 -2.69 24.15
C PRO A 79 8.02 -2.69 22.69
N THR A 80 8.28 -1.60 21.96
CA THR A 80 7.91 -1.48 20.54
C THR A 80 9.09 -1.85 19.66
N TRP A 81 8.94 -2.88 18.86
CA TRP A 81 9.93 -3.27 17.86
C TRP A 81 10.13 -2.19 16.80
N PRO A 82 11.37 -1.91 16.38
CA PRO A 82 11.63 -1.01 15.26
C PRO A 82 11.08 -1.60 13.95
N LEU A 83 10.88 -0.75 12.94
CA LEU A 83 10.42 -1.18 11.60
C LEU A 83 11.39 -2.15 10.91
N ALA A 84 12.71 -2.00 11.19
CA ALA A 84 13.74 -2.94 10.76
C ALA A 84 14.79 -3.11 11.85
N GLY A 85 15.35 -4.29 11.93
CA GLY A 85 16.41 -4.63 12.89
C GLY A 85 17.32 -5.71 12.36
N TRP A 86 18.53 -5.76 12.91
CA TRP A 86 19.54 -6.75 12.62
C TRP A 86 20.15 -7.30 13.92
N GLY A 87 20.56 -8.54 13.89
CA GLY A 87 21.26 -9.17 15.01
C GLY A 87 22.20 -10.27 14.54
N ASP A 88 23.33 -10.42 15.23
CA ASP A 88 24.37 -11.42 14.93
C ASP A 88 24.12 -12.79 15.60
N GLY A 89 23.05 -12.91 16.38
CA GLY A 89 22.78 -14.12 17.17
C GLY A 89 23.68 -14.28 18.42
N GLN A 90 24.63 -13.37 18.64
CA GLN A 90 25.60 -13.40 19.75
C GLN A 90 25.37 -12.27 20.78
N GLY A 91 24.23 -11.63 20.72
CA GLY A 91 23.82 -10.60 21.66
C GLY A 91 23.79 -9.18 21.08
N THR A 92 24.44 -8.92 19.94
CA THR A 92 24.33 -7.62 19.26
C THR A 92 22.95 -7.51 18.61
N ARG A 93 22.24 -6.43 18.94
CA ARG A 93 20.96 -6.07 18.36
C ARG A 93 20.96 -4.61 17.95
N LEU A 94 20.63 -4.36 16.70
CA LEU A 94 20.62 -3.01 16.14
C LEU A 94 19.26 -2.73 15.52
N ALA A 95 18.73 -1.55 15.76
CA ALA A 95 17.64 -0.98 14.99
C ALA A 95 18.24 -0.30 13.75
N VAL A 96 17.56 -0.42 12.62
CA VAL A 96 18.03 0.13 11.35
C VAL A 96 17.07 1.21 10.89
N ARG A 97 17.61 2.37 10.50
CA ARG A 97 16.81 3.40 9.84
C ARG A 97 16.34 2.87 8.50
N VAL A 98 15.05 2.92 8.30
CA VAL A 98 14.45 2.55 7.02
C VAL A 98 14.11 3.81 6.24
N GLY A 99 14.38 3.81 4.94
CA GLY A 99 13.91 4.84 4.02
C GLY A 99 12.41 4.68 3.78
N GLU A 100 11.75 5.77 3.37
CA GLU A 100 10.32 5.75 3.05
C GLU A 100 10.04 5.10 1.69
N ALA A 101 11.04 5.06 0.80
CA ALA A 101 10.90 4.47 -0.52
C ALA A 101 12.18 3.74 -0.94
N PRO A 102 12.07 2.65 -1.69
CA PRO A 102 13.22 1.89 -2.19
C PRO A 102 13.98 2.59 -3.33
N SER A 103 13.52 3.73 -3.81
CA SER A 103 14.15 4.47 -4.90
C SER A 103 14.04 5.98 -4.66
N ASP A 104 14.93 6.75 -5.31
CA ASP A 104 14.89 8.22 -5.33
C ASP A 104 13.72 8.78 -6.16
N ALA A 105 12.91 7.91 -6.75
CA ALA A 105 11.73 8.30 -7.47
C ALA A 105 10.74 8.98 -6.54
N ARG A 106 10.40 10.23 -6.84
CA ARG A 106 9.35 10.94 -6.12
C ARG A 106 8.04 10.22 -6.34
N PRO A 107 7.24 9.97 -5.29
CA PRO A 107 5.92 9.40 -5.45
C PRO A 107 5.09 10.31 -6.36
N GLY A 108 4.58 9.75 -7.46
CA GLY A 108 3.63 10.44 -8.33
C GLY A 108 2.30 10.66 -7.61
N ARG A 109 1.57 11.69 -8.01
CA ARG A 109 0.20 11.87 -7.53
C ARG A 109 -0.74 10.97 -8.34
N LEU A 110 -1.79 10.47 -7.71
CA LEU A 110 -2.83 9.71 -8.40
C LEU A 110 -3.53 10.52 -9.50
N SER A 111 -3.53 11.87 -9.37
CA SER A 111 -4.04 12.78 -10.39
C SER A 111 -3.20 12.83 -11.66
N ASP A 112 -1.91 12.55 -11.56
CA ASP A 112 -0.94 12.71 -12.67
C ASP A 112 -0.87 11.46 -13.54
N GLY A 113 -1.46 10.35 -13.09
CA GLY A 113 -1.55 9.09 -13.80
C GLY A 113 -2.80 8.98 -14.67
N ASN A 114 -2.68 8.26 -15.78
CA ASN A 114 -3.85 7.90 -16.60
C ASN A 114 -4.60 6.73 -15.94
N PHE A 115 -5.26 7.02 -14.81
CA PHE A 115 -6.00 6.07 -14.00
C PHE A 115 -7.50 6.21 -14.20
N THR A 116 -8.18 5.10 -14.32
CA THR A 116 -9.64 5.04 -14.45
C THR A 116 -10.26 4.55 -13.15
N TRP A 117 -11.26 5.26 -12.70
CA TRP A 117 -11.93 5.03 -11.42
C TRP A 117 -13.41 4.78 -11.64
N ASN A 118 -13.98 3.88 -10.86
CA ASN A 118 -15.42 3.67 -10.76
C ASN A 118 -15.93 4.28 -9.46
N ASP A 119 -17.18 4.73 -9.47
CA ASP A 119 -17.83 5.12 -8.24
C ASP A 119 -18.02 3.89 -7.33
N ILE A 120 -17.87 4.11 -6.03
CA ILE A 120 -18.14 3.05 -5.06
C ILE A 120 -19.66 2.83 -4.98
N SER A 121 -20.08 1.57 -4.91
CA SER A 121 -21.51 1.30 -4.71
C SER A 121 -21.94 1.74 -3.30
N GLU A 122 -23.13 2.34 -3.21
CA GLU A 122 -23.75 2.75 -1.95
C GLU A 122 -23.75 1.61 -0.90
N ARG A 123 -24.10 0.40 -1.33
CA ARG A 123 -24.08 -0.79 -0.47
C ARG A 123 -22.69 -1.08 0.10
N ALA A 124 -21.65 -0.96 -0.69
CA ALA A 124 -20.29 -1.22 -0.23
C ALA A 124 -19.81 -0.15 0.75
N LEU A 125 -20.07 1.12 0.46
CA LEU A 125 -19.71 2.24 1.30
C LEU A 125 -20.48 2.21 2.62
N SER A 126 -21.80 2.06 2.59
CA SER A 126 -22.65 1.90 3.77
C SER A 126 -22.21 0.74 4.67
N GLY A 127 -21.91 -0.42 4.06
CA GLY A 127 -21.38 -1.56 4.79
C GLY A 127 -20.02 -1.31 5.43
N PHE A 128 -19.16 -0.54 4.78
CA PHE A 128 -17.88 -0.11 5.36
C PHE A 128 -18.09 0.82 6.56
N VAL A 129 -18.85 1.90 6.38
CA VAL A 129 -19.14 2.89 7.43
C VAL A 129 -19.73 2.22 8.68
N LYS A 130 -20.72 1.32 8.50
CA LYS A 130 -21.30 0.56 9.60
C LYS A 130 -20.22 -0.21 10.39
N ARG A 131 -19.40 -1.03 9.70
CA ARG A 131 -18.34 -1.80 10.37
C ARG A 131 -17.28 -0.91 11.01
N ALA A 132 -16.97 0.24 10.39
CA ALA A 132 -16.01 1.18 10.92
C ALA A 132 -16.49 1.83 12.23
N ARG A 133 -17.78 2.15 12.34
CA ARG A 133 -18.41 2.67 13.56
C ARG A 133 -18.46 1.63 14.68
N GLU A 134 -18.75 0.38 14.34
CA GLU A 134 -18.80 -0.73 15.29
C GLU A 134 -17.41 -1.26 15.68
N GLY A 135 -16.38 -0.96 14.87
CA GLY A 135 -15.03 -1.47 15.03
C GLY A 135 -14.21 -0.70 16.06
N ARG A 136 -13.00 -1.24 16.36
CA ARG A 136 -12.04 -0.63 17.28
C ARG A 136 -10.96 0.20 16.58
N LEU A 137 -10.99 0.27 15.25
CA LEU A 137 -10.01 1.05 14.48
C LEU A 137 -10.27 2.54 14.68
N ARG A 138 -9.18 3.28 14.83
CA ARG A 138 -9.23 4.75 14.91
C ARG A 138 -9.02 5.32 13.52
N TYR A 139 -9.88 6.22 13.13
CA TYR A 139 -9.79 6.96 11.89
C TYR A 139 -9.44 8.42 12.16
N PRO A 140 -8.85 9.14 11.21
CA PRO A 140 -8.64 10.57 11.32
C PRO A 140 -9.97 11.30 11.60
N PRO A 141 -9.96 12.40 12.36
CA PRO A 141 -11.15 13.21 12.59
C PRO A 141 -11.81 13.64 11.27
N GLY A 142 -13.13 13.55 11.20
CA GLY A 142 -13.89 13.92 10.00
C GLY A 142 -13.94 12.87 8.88
N PHE A 143 -13.13 11.80 8.96
CA PHE A 143 -13.08 10.79 7.88
C PHE A 143 -14.42 10.06 7.68
N LEU A 144 -15.03 9.57 8.75
CA LEU A 144 -16.29 8.83 8.65
C LEU A 144 -17.44 9.74 8.26
N GLU A 145 -17.44 10.98 8.73
CA GLU A 145 -18.42 12.01 8.39
C GLU A 145 -18.39 12.35 6.89
N LEU A 146 -17.21 12.43 6.29
CA LEU A 146 -17.06 12.61 4.84
C LEU A 146 -17.64 11.44 4.05
N LEU A 147 -17.41 10.19 4.50
CA LEU A 147 -17.96 9.02 3.84
C LEU A 147 -19.49 8.96 3.99
N GLU A 148 -20.04 9.36 5.13
CA GLU A 148 -21.49 9.44 5.34
C GLU A 148 -22.14 10.53 4.50
N ALA A 149 -21.44 11.67 4.30
CA ALA A 149 -21.93 12.72 3.41
C ALA A 149 -22.03 12.25 1.95
N HIS A 150 -21.14 11.36 1.51
CA HIS A 150 -21.18 10.76 0.18
C HIS A 150 -22.37 9.79 -0.04
N LEU A 151 -22.98 9.28 1.04
CA LEU A 151 -24.16 8.42 1.00
C LEU A 151 -25.49 9.17 0.92
N ARG A 152 -25.48 10.50 1.01
CA ARG A 152 -26.67 11.38 0.95
C ARG A 152 -26.90 11.93 -0.43
#